data_8fb72729ad65f4ae616bfc0bb89c0ad7
#
_entry.id   8fb72729ad65f4ae616bfc0bb89c0ad7
#
_cell.length_a   1.000
_cell.length_b   1.000
_cell.length_c   1.000
_cell.angle_alpha   90.00
_cell.angle_beta   90.00
_cell.angle_gamma   90.00
#
_symmetry.space_group_name_H-M   'P 1'
#
loop_
_entity.id
_entity.type
_entity.pdbx_description
1 polymer ?
#
loop_
_entity_poly.entity_id
_entity_poly.type
_entity_poly.pdbx_seq_one_letter_code
_entity_poly.pdbx_strand_id
1 'polypeptide(L)'
;EQSETQQMPSGRLRISLPLVGPLVMPALTAFMLRYPAVELDVDFSDRMVDVIEEGFDVVMRTGEPTDSRLMSRPLGSYRLQLVASPDYLKRHGVPELPAELCHHACLHHRFPSTGRLEPWPLSCEPGAEELKLPTTMICNTSAALLDVATAGLGIACLPDFMVRQAVATGELLRVLDKYIDHQGTFRLLWPSSKYLSPKIRVFIDFMVGTLFAERESQKER
;
A
#
# COMPACT_ATOMS: atom_id res chain seq x y z
N GLU A 1 41.00 17.61 -14.62
CA GLU A 1 40.40 17.05 -13.37
C GLU A 1 39.43 18.07 -12.80
N GLN A 2 38.17 17.99 -13.25
CA GLN A 2 37.09 18.73 -12.59
C GLN A 2 36.57 17.85 -11.47
N SER A 3 36.96 18.16 -10.24
CA SER A 3 36.29 17.71 -9.03
C SER A 3 34.83 18.11 -9.12
N GLU A 4 33.94 17.16 -9.45
CA GLU A 4 32.53 17.26 -9.10
C GLU A 4 32.46 17.28 -7.58
N THR A 5 32.46 18.44 -7.01
CA THR A 5 32.08 18.64 -5.60
C THR A 5 30.63 18.16 -5.52
N GLN A 6 30.43 16.95 -5.05
CA GLN A 6 29.13 16.33 -4.84
C GLN A 6 28.40 17.21 -3.81
N GLN A 7 27.65 18.18 -4.35
CA GLN A 7 26.86 19.09 -3.53
C GLN A 7 25.88 18.26 -2.72
N MET A 8 26.00 18.27 -1.40
CA MET A 8 25.06 17.57 -0.51
C MET A 8 23.63 17.96 -0.88
N PRO A 9 22.73 16.98 -1.08
CA PRO A 9 21.36 17.29 -1.43
C PRO A 9 20.71 18.12 -0.34
N SER A 10 20.04 19.21 -0.74
CA SER A 10 19.42 20.16 0.19
C SER A 10 18.18 20.79 -0.41
N GLY A 11 17.41 21.46 0.45
CA GLY A 11 16.20 22.17 0.09
C GLY A 11 14.93 21.35 0.25
N ARG A 12 13.79 21.98 -0.04
CA ARG A 12 12.47 21.37 0.14
C ARG A 12 12.16 20.33 -0.93
N LEU A 13 11.68 19.18 -0.49
CA LEU A 13 11.20 18.08 -1.32
C LEU A 13 9.73 17.82 -1.00
N ARG A 14 8.85 18.12 -1.95
CA ARG A 14 7.42 17.95 -1.81
C ARG A 14 6.97 16.60 -2.38
N ILE A 15 6.42 15.74 -1.51
CA ILE A 15 6.06 14.38 -1.86
C ILE A 15 4.60 14.07 -1.48
N SER A 16 3.94 13.23 -2.29
CA SER A 16 2.64 12.69 -1.96
C SER A 16 2.72 11.16 -1.87
N LEU A 17 2.25 10.63 -0.74
CA LEU A 17 2.31 9.21 -0.41
C LEU A 17 0.91 8.69 -0.12
N PRO A 18 0.60 7.40 -0.41
CA PRO A 18 -0.67 6.83 -0.02
C PRO A 18 -0.79 6.73 1.51
N LEU A 19 -2.01 6.49 2.02
CA LEU A 19 -2.31 6.35 3.45
C LEU A 19 -1.76 5.03 4.02
N VAL A 20 -0.46 4.81 3.86
CA VAL A 20 0.28 3.61 4.30
C VAL A 20 1.42 3.97 5.27
N GLY A 21 1.13 4.87 6.20
CA GLY A 21 2.11 5.37 7.17
C GLY A 21 3.02 4.29 7.78
N PRO A 22 2.48 3.18 8.32
CA PRO A 22 3.30 2.11 8.89
C PRO A 22 4.34 1.52 7.94
N LEU A 23 4.07 1.53 6.63
CA LEU A 23 5.00 1.05 5.62
C LEU A 23 6.13 2.05 5.35
N VAL A 24 5.79 3.34 5.20
CA VAL A 24 6.72 4.35 4.69
C VAL A 24 7.46 5.13 5.77
N MET A 25 6.89 5.29 6.97
CA MET A 25 7.49 6.11 8.03
C MET A 25 8.88 5.65 8.48
N PRO A 26 9.19 4.34 8.63
CA PRO A 26 10.54 3.93 8.96
C PRO A 26 11.57 4.37 7.91
N ALA A 27 11.25 4.23 6.61
CA ALA A 27 12.12 4.65 5.52
C ALA A 27 12.26 6.18 5.45
N LEU A 28 11.17 6.94 5.64
CA LEU A 28 11.23 8.41 5.69
C LEU A 28 12.08 8.91 6.84
N THR A 29 11.92 8.33 8.04
CA THR A 29 12.71 8.69 9.21
C THR A 29 14.19 8.42 8.96
N ALA A 30 14.55 7.27 8.40
CA ALA A 30 15.92 6.94 8.05
C ALA A 30 16.49 7.88 6.97
N PHE A 31 15.68 8.27 5.98
CA PHE A 31 16.04 9.25 4.97
C PHE A 31 16.37 10.62 5.59
N MET A 32 15.51 11.13 6.49
CA MET A 32 15.72 12.41 7.17
C MET A 32 17.02 12.41 8.00
N LEU A 33 17.33 11.29 8.66
CA LEU A 33 18.59 11.14 9.40
C LEU A 33 19.81 11.15 8.47
N ARG A 34 19.68 10.55 7.29
CA ARG A 34 20.77 10.45 6.31
C ARG A 34 21.00 11.77 5.56
N TYR A 35 19.94 12.54 5.30
CA TYR A 35 19.97 13.76 4.50
C TYR A 35 19.32 14.94 5.24
N PRO A 36 19.92 15.41 6.36
CA PRO A 36 19.30 16.40 7.25
C PRO A 36 19.12 17.78 6.61
N ALA A 37 19.77 18.08 5.49
CA ALA A 37 19.60 19.32 4.74
C ALA A 37 18.43 19.29 3.74
N VAL A 38 17.75 18.13 3.60
CA VAL A 38 16.53 18.02 2.81
C VAL A 38 15.31 18.17 3.72
N GLU A 39 14.52 19.19 3.45
CA GLU A 39 13.24 19.44 4.14
C GLU A 39 12.12 18.65 3.43
N LEU A 40 11.45 17.74 4.13
CA LEU A 40 10.32 16.99 3.58
C LEU A 40 9.00 17.74 3.81
N ASP A 41 8.24 17.94 2.72
CA ASP A 41 6.85 18.37 2.72
C ASP A 41 5.99 17.21 2.24
N VAL A 42 5.32 16.52 3.16
CA VAL A 42 4.65 15.23 2.90
C VAL A 42 3.14 15.39 2.94
N ASP A 43 2.48 15.05 1.85
CA ASP A 43 1.03 14.88 1.77
C ASP A 43 0.67 13.38 1.77
N PHE A 44 -0.08 12.95 2.78
CA PHE A 44 -0.63 11.59 2.82
C PHE A 44 -2.04 11.59 2.25
N SER A 45 -2.21 10.99 1.07
CA SER A 45 -3.48 10.95 0.37
C SER A 45 -3.56 9.78 -0.62
N ASP A 46 -4.71 9.09 -0.66
CA ASP A 46 -5.02 8.08 -1.67
C ASP A 46 -5.77 8.67 -2.88
N ARG A 47 -5.95 9.99 -2.94
CA ARG A 47 -6.56 10.64 -4.11
C ARG A 47 -5.63 10.62 -5.32
N MET A 48 -6.19 10.66 -6.49
CA MET A 48 -5.43 10.96 -7.71
C MET A 48 -4.93 12.41 -7.62
N VAL A 49 -3.63 12.59 -7.84
CA VAL A 49 -3.00 13.92 -7.88
C VAL A 49 -2.47 14.18 -9.29
N ASP A 50 -2.59 15.41 -9.77
CA ASP A 50 -1.79 15.85 -10.92
C ASP A 50 -0.41 16.28 -10.40
N VAL A 51 0.58 15.41 -10.63
CA VAL A 51 1.93 15.58 -10.08
C VAL A 51 2.54 16.90 -10.50
N ILE A 52 2.33 17.31 -11.76
CA ILE A 52 2.93 18.50 -12.35
C ILE A 52 2.17 19.76 -11.92
N GLU A 53 0.85 19.76 -12.07
CA GLU A 53 0.03 20.93 -11.77
C GLU A 53 0.00 21.25 -10.26
N GLU A 54 0.01 20.21 -9.42
CA GLU A 54 0.04 20.37 -7.96
C GLU A 54 1.45 20.58 -7.40
N GLY A 55 2.49 20.51 -8.25
CA GLY A 55 3.87 20.81 -7.89
C GLY A 55 4.52 19.81 -6.94
N PHE A 56 4.17 18.52 -7.04
CA PHE A 56 4.88 17.48 -6.34
C PHE A 56 6.19 17.14 -7.05
N ASP A 57 7.26 16.98 -6.28
CA ASP A 57 8.55 16.51 -6.80
C ASP A 57 8.53 15.00 -7.07
N VAL A 58 7.92 14.23 -6.14
CA VAL A 58 7.78 12.77 -6.24
C VAL A 58 6.44 12.36 -5.64
N VAL A 59 5.79 11.39 -6.26
CA VAL A 59 4.61 10.73 -5.68
C VAL A 59 4.79 9.21 -5.64
N MET A 60 4.23 8.56 -4.62
CA MET A 60 4.15 7.12 -4.54
C MET A 60 2.71 6.69 -4.82
N ARG A 61 2.53 5.75 -5.73
CA ARG A 61 1.21 5.20 -6.10
C ARG A 61 1.31 3.72 -6.42
N THR A 62 0.17 3.06 -6.47
CA THR A 62 0.03 1.68 -6.96
C THR A 62 -0.39 1.68 -8.43
N GLY A 63 -0.06 0.59 -9.13
CA GLY A 63 -0.44 0.38 -10.54
C GLY A 63 0.53 1.01 -11.53
N GLU A 64 0.16 0.98 -12.80
CA GLU A 64 0.96 1.53 -13.90
C GLU A 64 0.63 3.02 -14.10
N PRO A 65 1.65 3.85 -14.36
CA PRO A 65 1.42 5.26 -14.67
C PRO A 65 0.71 5.40 -16.01
N THR A 66 -0.29 6.27 -16.06
CA THR A 66 -1.03 6.59 -17.28
C THR A 66 -0.56 7.88 -17.95
N ASP A 67 0.15 8.75 -17.24
CA ASP A 67 0.66 10.02 -17.75
C ASP A 67 2.07 9.83 -18.30
N SER A 68 2.22 9.97 -19.61
CA SER A 68 3.51 9.85 -20.33
C SER A 68 4.54 10.92 -19.98
N ARG A 69 4.13 12.00 -19.30
CA ARG A 69 5.03 13.05 -18.82
C ARG A 69 5.77 12.68 -17.54
N LEU A 70 5.42 11.55 -16.94
CA LEU A 70 6.02 11.06 -15.71
C LEU A 70 7.03 9.94 -15.96
N MET A 71 8.11 9.99 -15.22
CA MET A 71 9.02 8.86 -15.04
C MET A 71 8.50 7.97 -13.92
N SER A 72 8.80 6.70 -13.98
CA SER A 72 8.35 5.70 -13.02
C SER A 72 9.46 4.75 -12.62
N ARG A 73 9.50 4.38 -11.34
CA ARG A 73 10.38 3.33 -10.82
C ARG A 73 9.64 2.46 -9.81
N PRO A 74 9.63 1.13 -9.97
CA PRO A 74 8.99 0.24 -9.01
C PRO A 74 9.75 0.25 -7.68
N LEU A 75 9.00 0.20 -6.57
CA LEU A 75 9.52 0.09 -5.20
C LEU A 75 9.48 -1.33 -4.69
N GLY A 76 8.39 -2.04 -4.94
CA GLY A 76 8.14 -3.39 -4.49
C GLY A 76 6.68 -3.77 -4.59
N SER A 77 6.39 -5.03 -4.33
CA SER A 77 5.05 -5.59 -4.44
C SER A 77 4.42 -5.87 -3.07
N TYR A 78 3.10 -5.92 -3.05
CA TYR A 78 2.28 -6.34 -1.91
C TYR A 78 1.15 -7.25 -2.40
N ARG A 79 0.54 -7.98 -1.48
CA ARG A 79 -0.63 -8.80 -1.75
C ARG A 79 -1.77 -8.40 -0.81
N LEU A 80 -2.99 -8.55 -1.28
CA LEU A 80 -4.17 -8.45 -0.42
C LEU A 80 -4.37 -9.78 0.31
N GLN A 81 -4.87 -9.71 1.52
CA GLN A 81 -5.19 -10.86 2.37
C GLN A 81 -6.56 -10.67 3.01
N LEU A 82 -7.34 -11.73 3.10
CA LEU A 82 -8.55 -11.75 3.90
C LEU A 82 -8.19 -12.12 5.33
N VAL A 83 -8.62 -11.28 6.27
CA VAL A 83 -8.31 -11.45 7.69
C VAL A 83 -9.54 -11.24 8.57
N ALA A 84 -9.59 -11.97 9.66
CA ALA A 84 -10.58 -11.82 10.72
C ALA A 84 -9.97 -12.19 12.08
N SER A 85 -10.55 -11.68 13.17
CA SER A 85 -10.09 -12.06 14.50
C SER A 85 -10.49 -13.50 14.85
N PRO A 86 -9.72 -14.19 15.70
CA PRO A 86 -10.10 -15.52 16.22
C PRO A 86 -11.49 -15.55 16.86
N ASP A 87 -11.84 -14.50 17.59
CA ASP A 87 -13.16 -14.40 18.27
C ASP A 87 -14.31 -14.30 17.26
N TYR A 88 -14.12 -13.56 16.16
CA TYR A 88 -15.11 -13.51 15.09
C TYR A 88 -15.30 -14.89 14.47
N LEU A 89 -14.20 -15.55 14.11
CA LEU A 89 -14.23 -16.87 13.46
C LEU A 89 -14.80 -17.96 14.37
N LYS A 90 -14.55 -17.88 15.67
CA LYS A 90 -15.17 -18.80 16.66
C LYS A 90 -16.68 -18.66 16.70
N ARG A 91 -17.21 -17.43 16.58
CA ARG A 91 -18.67 -17.18 16.64
C ARG A 91 -19.39 -17.46 15.34
N HIS A 92 -18.72 -17.24 14.18
CA HIS A 92 -19.36 -17.26 12.86
C HIS A 92 -18.86 -18.38 11.95
N GLY A 93 -17.88 -19.15 12.39
CA GLY A 93 -17.21 -20.17 11.56
C GLY A 93 -16.08 -19.59 10.71
N VAL A 94 -15.22 -20.48 10.23
CA VAL A 94 -14.12 -20.16 9.30
C VAL A 94 -14.61 -20.45 7.89
N PRO A 95 -14.67 -19.48 6.98
CA PRO A 95 -15.07 -19.75 5.61
C PRO A 95 -13.98 -20.60 4.92
N GLU A 96 -14.38 -21.72 4.31
CA GLU A 96 -13.49 -22.61 3.55
C GLU A 96 -13.58 -22.38 2.04
N LEU A 97 -14.71 -21.83 1.58
CA LEU A 97 -14.97 -21.48 0.18
C LEU A 97 -15.38 -20.01 0.05
N PRO A 98 -15.02 -19.33 -1.07
CA PRO A 98 -15.45 -17.95 -1.33
C PRO A 98 -16.96 -17.73 -1.23
N ALA A 99 -17.77 -18.69 -1.68
CA ALA A 99 -19.22 -18.61 -1.63
C ALA A 99 -19.80 -18.48 -0.20
N GLU A 100 -19.09 -19.00 0.81
CA GLU A 100 -19.51 -18.92 2.22
C GLU A 100 -19.43 -17.51 2.79
N LEU A 101 -18.69 -16.62 2.14
CA LEU A 101 -18.62 -15.19 2.52
C LEU A 101 -19.99 -14.49 2.47
N CYS A 102 -20.96 -15.02 1.74
CA CYS A 102 -22.33 -14.50 1.74
C CYS A 102 -23.01 -14.55 3.12
N HIS A 103 -22.48 -15.37 4.04
CA HIS A 103 -22.97 -15.51 5.42
C HIS A 103 -22.09 -14.77 6.44
N HIS A 104 -21.09 -14.03 6.00
CA HIS A 104 -20.15 -13.32 6.85
C HIS A 104 -20.35 -11.80 6.81
N ALA A 105 -19.95 -11.14 7.90
CA ALA A 105 -19.81 -9.68 7.91
C ALA A 105 -18.57 -9.29 7.10
N CYS A 106 -18.77 -8.55 6.00
CA CYS A 106 -17.69 -8.10 5.13
C CYS A 106 -17.45 -6.61 5.27
N LEU A 107 -16.17 -6.24 5.45
CA LEU A 107 -15.71 -4.88 5.67
C LEU A 107 -15.02 -4.39 4.40
N HIS A 108 -15.62 -3.42 3.72
CA HIS A 108 -15.19 -3.01 2.38
C HIS A 108 -14.39 -1.73 2.37
N HIS A 109 -13.31 -1.73 1.61
CA HIS A 109 -12.57 -0.51 1.27
C HIS A 109 -13.23 0.16 0.05
N ARG A 110 -13.32 1.49 0.09
CA ARG A 110 -13.79 2.32 -1.02
C ARG A 110 -12.66 3.23 -1.48
N PHE A 111 -12.30 3.16 -2.75
CA PHE A 111 -11.31 4.05 -3.32
C PHE A 111 -11.76 5.52 -3.25
N PRO A 112 -10.99 6.40 -2.61
CA PRO A 112 -11.34 7.83 -2.51
C PRO A 112 -11.46 8.51 -3.86
N SER A 113 -10.63 8.12 -4.84
CA SER A 113 -10.57 8.73 -6.16
C SER A 113 -11.78 8.42 -7.04
N THR A 114 -12.36 7.23 -6.93
CA THR A 114 -13.44 6.76 -7.80
C THR A 114 -14.76 6.58 -7.08
N GLY A 115 -14.77 6.51 -5.74
CA GLY A 115 -15.92 6.16 -4.93
C GLY A 115 -16.38 4.70 -5.06
N ARG A 116 -15.66 3.87 -5.83
CA ARG A 116 -15.98 2.45 -6.03
C ARG A 116 -15.40 1.60 -4.91
N LEU A 117 -16.10 0.52 -4.58
CA LEU A 117 -15.58 -0.50 -3.67
C LEU A 117 -14.39 -1.20 -4.31
N GLU A 118 -13.35 -1.44 -3.50
CA GLU A 118 -12.23 -2.28 -3.91
C GLU A 118 -12.70 -3.73 -4.03
N PRO A 119 -12.56 -4.37 -5.20
CA PRO A 119 -12.96 -5.76 -5.37
C PRO A 119 -12.08 -6.66 -4.53
N TRP A 120 -12.67 -7.67 -3.90
CA TRP A 120 -11.89 -8.73 -3.28
C TRP A 120 -11.37 -9.67 -4.36
N PRO A 121 -10.05 -9.88 -4.47
CA PRO A 121 -9.45 -10.62 -5.58
C PRO A 121 -9.56 -12.13 -5.38
N LEU A 122 -10.79 -12.62 -5.31
CA LEU A 122 -11.11 -14.02 -5.08
C LEU A 122 -11.15 -14.78 -6.40
N SER A 123 -10.39 -15.86 -6.49
CA SER A 123 -10.47 -16.80 -7.60
C SER A 123 -11.73 -17.64 -7.42
N CYS A 124 -12.66 -17.52 -8.36
CA CYS A 124 -13.84 -18.39 -8.47
C CYS A 124 -13.64 -19.39 -9.60
N GLU A 125 -14.35 -20.52 -9.54
CA GLU A 125 -14.34 -21.50 -10.63
C GLU A 125 -14.88 -20.87 -11.93
N PRO A 126 -14.37 -21.28 -13.10
CA PRO A 126 -14.89 -20.81 -14.39
C PRO A 126 -16.40 -21.06 -14.51
N GLY A 127 -17.17 -20.01 -14.74
CA GLY A 127 -18.64 -20.07 -14.84
C GLY A 127 -19.39 -19.90 -13.51
N ALA A 128 -18.68 -19.67 -12.40
CA ALA A 128 -19.34 -19.27 -11.15
C ALA A 128 -20.02 -17.91 -11.28
N GLU A 129 -21.20 -17.76 -10.63
CA GLU A 129 -21.87 -16.47 -10.55
C GLU A 129 -20.98 -15.45 -9.83
N GLU A 130 -21.12 -14.18 -10.22
CA GLU A 130 -20.42 -13.08 -9.56
C GLU A 130 -20.76 -13.05 -8.06
N LEU A 131 -19.73 -13.12 -7.22
CA LEU A 131 -19.89 -13.20 -5.79
C LEU A 131 -20.37 -11.86 -5.24
N LYS A 132 -21.61 -11.81 -4.76
CA LYS A 132 -22.16 -10.64 -4.08
C LYS A 132 -21.85 -10.74 -2.59
N LEU A 133 -20.83 -9.98 -2.16
CA LEU A 133 -20.45 -9.94 -0.75
C LEU A 133 -21.40 -9.06 0.06
N PRO A 134 -21.83 -9.49 1.25
CA PRO A 134 -22.55 -8.63 2.18
C PRO A 134 -21.75 -7.37 2.53
N THR A 135 -22.45 -6.34 2.96
CA THR A 135 -21.81 -5.10 3.40
C THR A 135 -22.17 -4.82 4.85
N THR A 136 -21.17 -4.87 5.73
CA THR A 136 -21.31 -4.49 7.14
C THR A 136 -20.75 -3.09 7.36
N MET A 137 -19.61 -2.77 6.76
CA MET A 137 -19.00 -1.45 6.81
C MET A 137 -18.34 -1.12 5.48
N ILE A 138 -18.39 0.15 5.10
CA ILE A 138 -17.61 0.72 4.00
C ILE A 138 -16.76 1.84 4.58
N CYS A 139 -15.46 1.82 4.30
CA CYS A 139 -14.53 2.87 4.72
C CYS A 139 -13.50 3.13 3.62
N ASN A 140 -12.96 4.34 3.59
CA ASN A 140 -11.93 4.74 2.63
C ASN A 140 -10.51 4.72 3.22
N THR A 141 -10.32 4.15 4.40
CA THR A 141 -9.00 3.90 5.00
C THR A 141 -8.86 2.46 5.46
N SER A 142 -7.79 1.81 5.04
CA SER A 142 -7.50 0.43 5.46
C SER A 142 -7.20 0.32 6.96
N ALA A 143 -6.69 1.38 7.58
CA ALA A 143 -6.42 1.40 9.03
C ALA A 143 -7.71 1.22 9.86
N ALA A 144 -8.79 1.93 9.49
CA ALA A 144 -10.08 1.76 10.18
C ALA A 144 -10.67 0.36 9.99
N LEU A 145 -10.51 -0.24 8.80
CA LEU A 145 -10.95 -1.61 8.54
C LEU A 145 -10.15 -2.64 9.35
N LEU A 146 -8.84 -2.40 9.51
CA LEU A 146 -7.97 -3.20 10.37
C LEU A 146 -8.45 -3.20 11.82
N ASP A 147 -8.75 -2.01 12.37
CA ASP A 147 -9.25 -1.86 13.74
C ASP A 147 -10.57 -2.62 13.94
N VAL A 148 -11.51 -2.49 13.01
CA VAL A 148 -12.82 -3.16 13.07
C VAL A 148 -12.70 -4.68 12.95
N ALA A 149 -11.80 -5.18 12.06
CA ALA A 149 -11.53 -6.61 11.94
C ALA A 149 -10.89 -7.18 13.22
N THR A 150 -9.93 -6.45 13.80
CA THR A 150 -9.29 -6.82 15.08
C THR A 150 -10.29 -6.83 16.23
N ALA A 151 -11.24 -5.90 16.23
CA ALA A 151 -12.33 -5.87 17.21
C ALA A 151 -13.37 -7.00 17.05
N GLY A 152 -13.21 -7.87 16.04
CA GLY A 152 -14.07 -9.05 15.84
C GLY A 152 -15.41 -8.77 15.20
N LEU A 153 -15.48 -7.76 14.33
CA LEU A 153 -16.74 -7.33 13.72
C LEU A 153 -16.90 -7.75 12.26
N GLY A 154 -15.93 -8.49 11.69
CA GLY A 154 -16.05 -9.00 10.34
C GLY A 154 -14.73 -9.42 9.71
N ILE A 155 -14.81 -9.79 8.44
CA ILE A 155 -13.68 -10.12 7.57
C ILE A 155 -13.33 -8.88 6.75
N ALA A 156 -12.04 -8.53 6.70
CA ALA A 156 -11.53 -7.45 5.88
C ALA A 156 -10.53 -7.97 4.84
N CYS A 157 -10.51 -7.32 3.67
CA CYS A 157 -9.49 -7.52 2.64
C CYS A 157 -8.47 -6.39 2.73
N LEU A 158 -7.25 -6.69 3.17
CA LEU A 158 -6.24 -5.70 3.52
C LEU A 158 -4.86 -6.05 2.95
N PRO A 159 -4.00 -5.04 2.69
CA PRO A 159 -2.62 -5.29 2.29
C PRO A 159 -1.83 -6.08 3.34
N ASP A 160 -1.02 -7.01 2.88
CA ASP A 160 -0.21 -7.91 3.71
C ASP A 160 0.73 -7.16 4.69
N PHE A 161 1.29 -6.02 4.28
CA PHE A 161 2.16 -5.20 5.13
C PHE A 161 1.40 -4.54 6.29
N MET A 162 0.09 -4.30 6.16
CA MET A 162 -0.74 -3.73 7.23
C MET A 162 -1.14 -4.76 8.28
N VAL A 163 -1.39 -5.99 7.87
CA VAL A 163 -1.88 -7.04 8.77
C VAL A 163 -0.77 -7.91 9.37
N ARG A 164 0.47 -7.74 8.89
CA ARG A 164 1.62 -8.57 9.27
C ARG A 164 1.78 -8.73 10.78
N GLN A 165 1.77 -7.62 11.52
CA GLN A 165 1.94 -7.64 12.97
C GLN A 165 0.80 -8.37 13.66
N ALA A 166 -0.45 -8.04 13.32
CA ALA A 166 -1.63 -8.66 13.90
C ALA A 166 -1.73 -10.17 13.59
N VAL A 167 -1.29 -10.57 12.39
CA VAL A 167 -1.21 -12.00 12.03
C VAL A 167 -0.08 -12.70 12.80
N ALA A 168 1.08 -12.05 12.94
CA ALA A 168 2.22 -12.62 13.68
C ALA A 168 1.91 -12.82 15.17
N THR A 169 1.13 -11.93 15.78
CA THR A 169 0.71 -12.02 17.19
C THR A 169 -0.54 -12.88 17.40
N GLY A 170 -1.20 -13.32 16.33
CA GLY A 170 -2.45 -14.10 16.40
C GLY A 170 -3.70 -13.28 16.68
N GLU A 171 -3.62 -11.94 16.66
CA GLU A 171 -4.79 -11.04 16.76
C GLU A 171 -5.71 -11.17 15.55
N LEU A 172 -5.13 -11.46 14.39
CA LEU A 172 -5.85 -11.75 13.16
C LEU A 172 -5.37 -13.09 12.57
N LEU A 173 -6.30 -13.80 11.96
CA LEU A 173 -6.04 -15.01 11.19
C LEU A 173 -6.38 -14.76 9.71
N ARG A 174 -5.58 -15.31 8.83
CA ARG A 174 -5.85 -15.30 7.39
C ARG A 174 -6.89 -16.34 7.05
N VAL A 175 -7.82 -16.00 6.19
CA VAL A 175 -8.85 -16.90 5.67
C VAL A 175 -8.81 -16.91 4.14
N LEU A 176 -9.15 -18.03 3.54
CA LEU A 176 -9.26 -18.20 2.08
C LEU A 176 -7.97 -17.86 1.30
N ASP A 177 -6.79 -17.98 1.90
CA ASP A 177 -5.50 -17.62 1.29
C ASP A 177 -5.29 -18.24 -0.09
N LYS A 178 -5.71 -19.49 -0.28
CA LYS A 178 -5.56 -20.22 -1.55
C LYS A 178 -6.43 -19.67 -2.69
N TYR A 179 -7.42 -18.85 -2.35
CA TYR A 179 -8.33 -18.24 -3.33
C TYR A 179 -7.97 -16.79 -3.66
N ILE A 180 -6.96 -16.21 -2.99
CA ILE A 180 -6.54 -14.85 -3.25
C ILE A 180 -5.53 -14.83 -4.38
N ASP A 181 -5.90 -14.20 -5.49
CA ASP A 181 -5.02 -13.95 -6.65
C ASP A 181 -4.84 -12.44 -6.82
N HIS A 182 -3.83 -11.89 -6.14
CA HIS A 182 -3.52 -10.48 -6.18
C HIS A 182 -2.03 -10.22 -6.02
N GLN A 183 -1.53 -9.31 -6.85
CA GLN A 183 -0.23 -8.68 -6.68
C GLN A 183 -0.31 -7.22 -7.11
N GLY A 184 -0.15 -6.31 -6.14
CA GLY A 184 -0.01 -4.88 -6.40
C GLY A 184 1.45 -4.47 -6.39
N THR A 185 1.80 -3.41 -7.13
CA THR A 185 3.15 -2.85 -7.16
C THR A 185 3.08 -1.38 -6.78
N PHE A 186 3.87 -0.97 -5.78
CA PHE A 186 4.12 0.44 -5.50
C PHE A 186 5.18 0.98 -6.45
N ARG A 187 4.97 2.20 -6.91
CA ARG A 187 5.89 2.92 -7.79
C ARG A 187 6.12 4.33 -7.27
N LEU A 188 7.33 4.83 -7.45
CA LEU A 188 7.61 6.25 -7.41
C LEU A 188 7.43 6.84 -8.80
N LEU A 189 6.78 7.99 -8.85
CA LEU A 189 6.51 8.76 -10.07
C LEU A 189 7.05 10.17 -9.87
N TRP A 190 7.68 10.74 -10.91
CA TRP A 190 8.16 12.12 -10.90
C TRP A 190 8.11 12.71 -12.31
N PRO A 191 8.04 14.05 -12.45
CA PRO A 191 8.04 14.68 -13.76
C PRO A 191 9.27 14.31 -14.58
N SER A 192 9.07 14.00 -15.84
CA SER A 192 10.16 13.79 -16.81
C SER A 192 10.85 15.13 -17.04
N SER A 193 12.05 15.30 -16.49
CA SER A 193 12.87 16.47 -16.72
C SER A 193 14.25 16.07 -17.21
N LYS A 194 14.87 16.96 -18.00
CA LYS A 194 16.21 16.74 -18.54
C LYS A 194 17.27 16.63 -17.45
N TYR A 195 17.02 17.25 -16.30
CA TYR A 195 17.90 17.27 -15.14
C TYR A 195 17.11 16.95 -13.87
N LEU A 196 17.34 15.76 -13.34
CA LEU A 196 16.79 15.36 -12.04
C LEU A 196 17.62 16.00 -10.93
N SER A 197 16.99 16.82 -10.07
CA SER A 197 17.70 17.48 -8.98
C SER A 197 18.32 16.46 -8.01
N PRO A 198 19.46 16.78 -7.36
CA PRO A 198 20.13 15.84 -6.44
C PRO A 198 19.22 15.34 -5.33
N LYS A 199 18.39 16.21 -4.73
CA LYS A 199 17.45 15.83 -3.66
C LYS A 199 16.42 14.78 -4.11
N ILE A 200 15.89 14.91 -5.34
CA ILE A 200 14.93 13.95 -5.90
C ILE A 200 15.62 12.63 -6.18
N ARG A 201 16.80 12.66 -6.78
CA ARG A 201 17.57 11.45 -7.10
C ARG A 201 17.89 10.63 -5.85
N VAL A 202 18.46 11.25 -4.82
CA VAL A 202 18.80 10.55 -3.58
C VAL A 202 17.58 10.02 -2.85
N PHE A 203 16.44 10.73 -2.92
CA PHE A 203 15.20 10.25 -2.33
C PHE A 203 14.69 8.99 -3.05
N ILE A 204 14.64 9.02 -4.38
CA ILE A 204 14.21 7.86 -5.18
C ILE A 204 15.12 6.66 -4.91
N ASP A 205 16.45 6.84 -4.99
CA ASP A 205 17.42 5.76 -4.79
C ASP A 205 17.34 5.20 -3.37
N PHE A 206 17.18 6.07 -2.36
CA PHE A 206 17.04 5.66 -0.98
C PHE A 206 15.76 4.85 -0.74
N MET A 207 14.61 5.31 -1.23
CA MET A 207 13.34 4.62 -1.07
C MET A 207 13.34 3.26 -1.77
N VAL A 208 13.88 3.18 -2.99
CA VAL A 208 14.03 1.92 -3.73
C VAL A 208 14.90 0.92 -2.98
N GLY A 209 16.01 1.37 -2.39
CA GLY A 209 16.94 0.52 -1.64
C GLY A 209 16.49 0.13 -0.23
N THR A 210 15.44 0.80 0.32
CA THR A 210 15.11 0.66 1.75
C THR A 210 13.70 0.12 1.98
N LEU A 211 12.69 0.61 1.24
CA LEU A 211 11.29 0.41 1.60
C LEU A 211 10.85 -1.07 1.65
N PHE A 212 11.38 -1.91 0.77
CA PHE A 212 11.06 -3.33 0.68
C PHE A 212 12.28 -4.25 0.86
N ALA A 213 13.44 -3.72 1.25
CA ALA A 213 14.68 -4.49 1.39
C ALA A 213 14.56 -5.68 2.36
N GLU A 214 13.81 -5.53 3.44
CA GLU A 214 13.57 -6.60 4.40
C GLU A 214 12.68 -7.74 3.86
N ARG A 215 11.85 -7.45 2.85
CA ARG A 215 10.94 -8.45 2.25
C ARG A 215 11.66 -9.40 1.31
N GLU A 216 12.69 -8.95 0.62
CA GLU A 216 13.50 -9.80 -0.27
C GLU A 216 14.35 -10.77 0.53
N SER A 217 14.90 -10.34 1.66
CA SER A 217 15.70 -11.19 2.57
C SER A 217 14.90 -12.33 3.24
N GLN A 218 13.58 -12.22 3.32
CA GLN A 218 12.70 -13.25 3.90
C GLN A 218 12.17 -14.26 2.88
N LYS A 219 12.23 -13.95 1.57
CA LYS A 219 11.86 -14.90 0.50
C LYS A 219 12.97 -15.91 0.19
N GLU A 220 14.20 -15.63 0.62
CA GLU A 220 15.38 -16.49 0.40
C GLU A 220 15.68 -17.42 1.57
N ARG A 221 14.86 -17.44 2.62
CA ARG A 221 14.95 -18.35 3.76
C ARG A 221 13.70 -19.24 3.82
#